data_e851c098370173d41d65ce5417290032
#
_entry.id   e851c098370173d41d65ce5417290032
#
_cell.length_a   1.000
_cell.length_b   1.000
_cell.length_c   1.000
_cell.angle_alpha   90.00
_cell.angle_beta   90.00
_cell.angle_gamma   90.00
#
_symmetry.space_group_name_H-M   'P 1'
#
loop_
_entity.id
_entity.type
_entity.pdbx_description
1 polymer ?
#
loop_
_entity_poly.entity_id
_entity_poly.type
_entity_poly.pdbx_seq_one_letter_code
_entity_poly.pdbx_strand_id
1 'polypeptide(L)'
;MINFVVMKRILSLIALLACFCGSASAQPLSFKGSEGASVGIYIAEIGSRKIVADYNSARTFIPASVTKCVTAASAMLTLSPEFRFRTEVRAYGAVRSGVLHGNVVIIGGGDPTIGSRHFANRPSFAGEFVKWLKSAGIDSIAGSVLVSEGGYPEIGVSPYWLLEDTPWEYGAGYYGLNYRDNSFAMTVSTSGIVSMTPRIESLSVELDLSKSPAGEVTAMRGEGSDLLYLYGTMSGATYGSRYSIPRPSEVLLDDVFASMSRGGIGCSEDDVTADRDAGITPMVYSSPTAPDILRSMMEKSNNLFAESMLRAQAIGKGVKLTDNESLKLQKKLLEGRGHDFATIRILDGCGLAPGNKITPRFLGGILEDMASGSHSKGYVGLYPLAGKEGTVRGLLANTRLAGKLALKSGSMSGVLCYAGYKIDANHKPTHVVVIMVNGFVGKGAPVRKAIADYLLKKF
;
A
#
# COMPACT_ATOMS: atom_id res chain seq x y z
N MET A 1 16.13 68.95 19.07
CA MET A 1 16.33 68.83 17.61
C MET A 1 16.83 67.42 17.32
N ILE A 2 16.02 66.54 16.82
CA ILE A 2 16.43 65.18 16.42
C ILE A 2 17.27 65.31 15.13
N ASN A 3 18.51 64.80 15.19
CA ASN A 3 19.52 64.96 14.15
C ASN A 3 19.03 64.30 12.82
N PHE A 4 18.98 65.07 11.75
CA PHE A 4 18.48 64.69 10.41
C PHE A 4 19.11 63.41 9.87
N VAL A 5 20.32 63.07 10.31
CA VAL A 5 21.05 61.83 10.00
C VAL A 5 20.45 60.60 10.71
N VAL A 6 19.96 60.78 11.95
CA VAL A 6 19.31 59.69 12.69
C VAL A 6 17.94 59.38 12.10
N MET A 7 17.19 60.38 11.65
CA MET A 7 15.89 60.20 10.99
C MET A 7 16.01 59.50 9.61
N LYS A 8 17.07 59.81 8.83
CA LYS A 8 17.37 59.06 7.57
C LYS A 8 17.73 57.61 7.84
N ARG A 9 18.49 57.31 8.87
CA ARG A 9 18.83 55.92 9.23
C ARG A 9 17.61 55.12 9.72
N ILE A 10 16.72 55.73 10.50
CA ILE A 10 15.47 55.11 10.95
C ILE A 10 14.53 54.87 9.77
N LEU A 11 14.38 55.81 8.86
CA LEU A 11 13.59 55.63 7.63
C LEU A 11 14.18 54.56 6.70
N SER A 12 15.51 54.46 6.60
CA SER A 12 16.15 53.38 5.85
C SER A 12 15.99 52.01 6.51
N LEU A 13 16.01 51.94 7.87
CA LEU A 13 15.72 50.68 8.58
C LEU A 13 14.25 50.25 8.44
N ILE A 14 13.30 51.21 8.49
CA ILE A 14 11.88 50.93 8.28
C ILE A 14 11.62 50.50 6.83
N ALA A 15 12.29 51.10 5.85
CA ALA A 15 12.20 50.70 4.45
C ALA A 15 12.83 49.30 4.21
N LEU A 16 13.94 48.95 4.91
CA LEU A 16 14.52 47.60 4.89
C LEU A 16 13.59 46.56 5.58
N LEU A 17 12.98 46.91 6.71
CA LEU A 17 12.00 46.04 7.38
C LEU A 17 10.72 45.87 6.55
N ALA A 18 10.26 46.88 5.81
CA ALA A 18 9.12 46.79 4.92
C ALA A 18 9.42 45.91 3.68
N CYS A 19 10.66 45.84 3.21
CA CYS A 19 11.10 44.92 2.16
C CYS A 19 11.18 43.44 2.63
N PHE A 20 11.25 43.17 3.95
CA PHE A 20 11.23 41.84 4.54
C PHE A 20 9.84 41.36 4.96
N CYS A 21 8.80 42.17 4.87
CA CYS A 21 7.44 41.69 4.79
C CYS A 21 7.23 41.03 3.42
N GLY A 22 7.86 39.87 3.22
CA GLY A 22 7.54 39.01 2.11
C GLY A 22 6.01 38.86 2.08
N SER A 23 5.39 39.34 1.00
CA SER A 23 3.97 39.17 0.76
C SER A 23 3.66 37.71 1.01
N ALA A 24 3.01 37.40 2.14
CA ALA A 24 2.45 36.08 2.40
C ALA A 24 1.50 35.82 1.23
N SER A 25 1.97 35.06 0.24
CA SER A 25 1.14 34.73 -0.92
C SER A 25 -0.09 34.03 -0.37
N ALA A 26 -1.29 34.53 -0.69
CA ALA A 26 -2.53 33.96 -0.22
C ALA A 26 -2.55 32.46 -0.53
N GLN A 27 -3.02 31.67 0.45
CA GLN A 27 -3.11 30.22 0.29
C GLN A 27 -3.93 29.88 -0.97
N PRO A 28 -3.40 29.03 -1.88
CA PRO A 28 -4.01 28.82 -3.20
C PRO A 28 -5.28 27.98 -3.17
N LEU A 29 -5.56 27.30 -2.04
CA LEU A 29 -6.78 26.50 -1.83
C LEU A 29 -7.62 27.13 -0.73
N SER A 30 -8.88 27.41 -1.01
CA SER A 30 -9.86 27.93 -0.05
C SER A 30 -10.96 26.90 0.19
N PHE A 31 -11.16 26.51 1.45
CA PHE A 31 -12.23 25.63 1.95
C PHE A 31 -12.48 25.93 3.43
N LYS A 32 -13.62 25.49 3.97
CA LYS A 32 -13.92 25.69 5.40
C LYS A 32 -12.85 25.03 6.27
N GLY A 33 -12.15 25.78 7.11
CA GLY A 33 -11.05 25.31 7.94
C GLY A 33 -9.70 25.28 7.24
N SER A 34 -9.56 26.00 6.11
CA SER A 34 -8.28 26.08 5.38
C SER A 34 -7.21 26.87 6.11
N GLU A 35 -7.60 27.74 7.07
CA GLU A 35 -6.70 28.58 7.87
C GLU A 35 -5.70 27.73 8.70
N GLY A 36 -6.16 26.58 9.21
CA GLY A 36 -5.35 25.64 9.97
C GLY A 36 -4.60 24.60 9.13
N ALA A 37 -4.90 24.53 7.83
CA ALA A 37 -4.32 23.53 6.95
C ALA A 37 -3.01 24.02 6.29
N SER A 38 -2.05 23.11 6.19
CA SER A 38 -0.84 23.31 5.37
C SER A 38 -1.09 22.82 3.95
N VAL A 39 -0.78 23.65 2.96
CA VAL A 39 -0.89 23.31 1.53
C VAL A 39 0.48 23.34 0.88
N GLY A 40 0.80 22.32 0.09
CA GLY A 40 1.99 22.23 -0.75
C GLY A 40 1.59 21.87 -2.19
N ILE A 41 2.08 22.63 -3.16
CA ILE A 41 1.78 22.42 -4.58
C ILE A 41 3.07 22.49 -5.39
N TYR A 42 3.24 21.54 -6.30
CA TYR A 42 4.26 21.56 -7.33
C TYR A 42 3.66 21.08 -8.65
N ILE A 43 3.62 21.97 -9.65
CA ILE A 43 3.19 21.66 -11.01
C ILE A 43 4.24 22.21 -11.98
N ALA A 44 4.80 21.35 -12.82
CA ALA A 44 5.82 21.72 -13.79
C ALA A 44 5.59 21.01 -15.13
N GLU A 45 5.95 21.65 -16.23
CA GLU A 45 5.97 21.06 -17.57
C GLU A 45 7.13 20.05 -17.67
N ILE A 46 6.86 18.87 -18.20
CA ILE A 46 7.87 17.84 -18.44
C ILE A 46 8.74 18.25 -19.63
N GLY A 47 10.04 18.10 -19.49
CA GLY A 47 11.04 18.45 -20.51
C GLY A 47 11.52 19.88 -20.40
N SER A 48 10.66 20.88 -20.47
CA SER A 48 11.05 22.30 -20.30
C SER A 48 11.38 22.67 -18.87
N ARG A 49 10.84 21.92 -17.89
CA ARG A 49 10.90 22.20 -16.44
C ARG A 49 10.30 23.54 -16.05
N LYS A 50 9.50 24.14 -16.90
CA LYS A 50 8.80 25.38 -16.61
C LYS A 50 7.81 25.17 -15.48
N ILE A 51 7.99 25.94 -14.41
CA ILE A 51 7.12 25.90 -13.23
C ILE A 51 5.78 26.58 -13.58
N VAL A 52 4.68 25.82 -13.46
CA VAL A 52 3.30 26.29 -13.62
C VAL A 52 2.71 26.72 -12.29
N ALA A 53 3.05 26.03 -11.22
CA ALA A 53 2.69 26.40 -9.86
C ALA A 53 3.70 25.85 -8.87
N ASP A 54 4.15 26.70 -7.95
CA ASP A 54 5.01 26.35 -6.81
C ASP A 54 4.50 27.07 -5.57
N TYR A 55 4.04 26.31 -4.58
CA TYR A 55 3.61 26.84 -3.31
C TYR A 55 4.02 25.88 -2.21
N ASN A 56 4.87 26.33 -1.28
CA ASN A 56 5.42 25.50 -0.22
C ASN A 56 6.02 24.16 -0.70
N SER A 57 6.46 24.08 -1.95
CA SER A 57 6.89 22.81 -2.56
C SER A 57 8.14 22.21 -1.92
N ALA A 58 8.93 23.01 -1.21
CA ALA A 58 10.11 22.57 -0.44
C ALA A 58 9.79 22.20 1.03
N ARG A 59 8.56 22.46 1.51
CA ARG A 59 8.15 22.05 2.86
C ARG A 59 7.77 20.57 2.86
N THR A 60 8.00 19.92 3.99
CA THR A 60 7.62 18.51 4.20
C THR A 60 6.14 18.37 4.57
N PHE A 61 5.52 17.32 4.04
CA PHE A 61 4.14 16.94 4.30
C PHE A 61 4.08 15.45 4.62
N ILE A 62 3.04 15.02 5.33
CA ILE A 62 2.64 13.61 5.40
C ILE A 62 2.04 13.26 4.04
N PRO A 63 2.63 12.32 3.31
CA PRO A 63 2.21 12.01 1.93
C PRO A 63 0.98 11.10 1.87
N ALA A 64 0.71 10.33 2.92
CA ALA A 64 -0.19 9.20 2.85
C ALA A 64 0.14 8.32 1.62
N SER A 65 -0.85 7.71 0.97
CA SER A 65 -0.62 6.75 -0.13
C SER A 65 -0.01 7.31 -1.42
N VAL A 66 0.31 8.62 -1.53
CA VAL A 66 1.15 9.07 -2.66
C VAL A 66 2.61 8.63 -2.52
N THR A 67 3.02 8.11 -1.34
CA THR A 67 4.28 7.36 -1.14
C THR A 67 4.41 6.20 -2.12
N LYS A 68 3.31 5.56 -2.51
CA LYS A 68 3.29 4.47 -3.49
C LYS A 68 3.84 4.87 -4.87
N CYS A 69 3.86 6.16 -5.20
CA CYS A 69 4.54 6.65 -6.40
C CYS A 69 6.06 6.38 -6.31
N VAL A 70 6.66 6.59 -5.13
CA VAL A 70 8.08 6.32 -4.87
C VAL A 70 8.36 4.82 -4.94
N THR A 71 7.50 4.01 -4.28
CA THR A 71 7.60 2.55 -4.29
C THR A 71 7.47 1.98 -5.70
N ALA A 72 6.51 2.47 -6.49
CA ALA A 72 6.33 2.05 -7.88
C ALA A 72 7.54 2.43 -8.75
N ALA A 73 8.09 3.64 -8.59
CA ALA A 73 9.27 4.09 -9.32
C ALA A 73 10.47 3.18 -9.03
N SER A 74 10.79 2.98 -7.74
CA SER A 74 11.93 2.16 -7.35
C SER A 74 11.76 0.69 -7.74
N ALA A 75 10.55 0.13 -7.64
CA ALA A 75 10.27 -1.23 -8.08
C ALA A 75 10.48 -1.41 -9.59
N MET A 76 9.97 -0.49 -10.42
CA MET A 76 10.17 -0.54 -11.87
C MET A 76 11.63 -0.33 -12.30
N LEU A 77 12.41 0.38 -11.50
CA LEU A 77 13.85 0.57 -11.76
C LEU A 77 14.70 -0.61 -11.31
N THR A 78 14.17 -1.49 -10.45
CA THR A 78 14.92 -2.59 -9.83
C THR A 78 14.51 -3.96 -10.36
N LEU A 79 13.22 -4.17 -10.62
CA LEU A 79 12.64 -5.45 -11.02
C LEU A 79 12.48 -5.51 -12.54
N SER A 80 12.68 -6.70 -13.11
CA SER A 80 12.33 -6.90 -14.52
C SER A 80 10.79 -6.86 -14.70
N PRO A 81 10.29 -6.52 -15.90
CA PRO A 81 8.84 -6.59 -16.19
C PRO A 81 8.26 -8.00 -16.01
N GLU A 82 9.06 -9.03 -16.14
CA GLU A 82 8.67 -10.44 -16.00
C GLU A 82 8.77 -10.94 -14.55
N PHE A 83 9.28 -10.10 -13.63
CA PHE A 83 9.39 -10.50 -12.23
C PHE A 83 8.06 -11.01 -11.68
N ARG A 84 8.15 -12.14 -10.98
CA ARG A 84 7.03 -12.77 -10.26
C ARG A 84 7.51 -13.25 -8.90
N PHE A 85 6.70 -13.06 -7.89
CA PHE A 85 6.88 -13.77 -6.63
C PHE A 85 6.70 -15.27 -6.86
N ARG A 86 7.42 -16.11 -6.08
CA ARG A 86 7.39 -17.55 -6.22
C ARG A 86 7.19 -18.19 -4.85
N THR A 87 6.07 -18.86 -4.67
CA THR A 87 5.81 -19.71 -3.51
C THR A 87 6.13 -21.15 -3.91
N GLU A 88 7.03 -21.79 -3.18
CA GLU A 88 7.45 -23.18 -3.46
C GLU A 88 6.76 -24.14 -2.51
N VAL A 89 6.49 -25.36 -3.00
CA VAL A 89 6.06 -26.48 -2.18
C VAL A 89 7.02 -27.63 -2.40
N ARG A 90 7.57 -28.17 -1.32
CA ARG A 90 8.53 -29.27 -1.36
C ARG A 90 8.06 -30.43 -0.48
N ALA A 91 8.32 -31.66 -0.93
CA ALA A 91 8.11 -32.86 -0.15
C ALA A 91 9.44 -33.37 0.38
N TYR A 92 9.44 -33.74 1.62
CA TYR A 92 10.59 -34.35 2.32
C TYR A 92 10.21 -35.75 2.85
N GLY A 93 11.11 -36.74 2.74
CA GLY A 93 10.88 -38.13 3.15
C GLY A 93 10.92 -39.10 1.98
N ALA A 94 10.09 -40.13 2.01
CA ALA A 94 10.00 -41.12 0.95
C ALA A 94 8.57 -41.51 0.63
N VAL A 95 8.24 -41.62 -0.67
CA VAL A 95 6.92 -42.10 -1.12
C VAL A 95 6.98 -43.63 -1.28
N ARG A 96 6.03 -44.32 -0.62
CA ARG A 96 5.86 -45.78 -0.71
C ARG A 96 4.37 -46.10 -0.81
N SER A 97 3.99 -46.81 -1.87
CA SER A 97 2.60 -47.24 -2.10
C SER A 97 1.57 -46.10 -1.98
N GLY A 98 1.89 -44.91 -2.54
CA GLY A 98 1.02 -43.74 -2.49
C GLY A 98 1.10 -42.94 -1.17
N VAL A 99 1.86 -43.39 -0.18
CA VAL A 99 2.02 -42.68 1.11
C VAL A 99 3.36 -41.96 1.15
N LEU A 100 3.34 -40.63 1.38
CA LEU A 100 4.54 -39.86 1.73
C LEU A 100 4.85 -40.07 3.21
N HIS A 101 5.88 -40.86 3.53
CA HIS A 101 6.42 -40.97 4.87
C HIS A 101 7.36 -39.80 5.14
N GLY A 102 6.77 -38.68 5.51
CA GLY A 102 7.47 -37.40 5.68
C GLY A 102 6.53 -36.20 5.61
N ASN A 103 7.11 -35.02 5.36
CA ASN A 103 6.42 -33.75 5.45
C ASN A 103 6.34 -33.04 4.09
N VAL A 104 5.34 -32.21 3.93
CA VAL A 104 5.27 -31.22 2.85
C VAL A 104 5.46 -29.82 3.44
N VAL A 105 6.35 -29.03 2.84
CA VAL A 105 6.64 -27.67 3.30
C VAL A 105 6.23 -26.66 2.23
N ILE A 106 5.36 -25.72 2.59
CA ILE A 106 4.99 -24.54 1.78
C ILE A 106 5.93 -23.41 2.16
N ILE A 107 6.77 -22.95 1.24
CA ILE A 107 7.79 -21.92 1.47
C ILE A 107 7.31 -20.61 0.85
N GLY A 108 7.09 -19.62 1.68
CA GLY A 108 6.62 -18.30 1.27
C GLY A 108 7.64 -17.53 0.46
N GLY A 109 7.18 -16.95 -0.64
CA GLY A 109 7.98 -16.08 -1.51
C GLY A 109 7.54 -14.62 -1.49
N GLY A 110 6.66 -14.24 -0.54
CA GLY A 110 6.14 -12.87 -0.42
C GLY A 110 5.05 -12.51 -1.42
N ASP A 111 4.45 -13.48 -2.13
CA ASP A 111 3.37 -13.24 -3.09
C ASP A 111 2.13 -12.66 -2.38
N PRO A 112 1.76 -11.38 -2.59
CA PRO A 112 0.59 -10.79 -1.96
C PRO A 112 -0.73 -11.14 -2.67
N THR A 113 -0.66 -11.93 -3.75
CA THR A 113 -1.79 -12.14 -4.65
C THR A 113 -2.42 -13.54 -4.53
N ILE A 114 -1.92 -14.39 -3.60
CA ILE A 114 -2.50 -15.72 -3.36
C ILE A 114 -3.92 -15.55 -2.80
N GLY A 115 -4.92 -16.04 -3.53
CA GLY A 115 -6.33 -15.90 -3.15
C GLY A 115 -6.87 -14.47 -3.11
N SER A 116 -6.12 -13.50 -3.66
CA SER A 116 -6.52 -12.09 -3.68
C SER A 116 -7.76 -11.87 -4.55
N ARG A 117 -8.73 -11.10 -4.04
CA ARG A 117 -9.92 -10.68 -4.79
C ARG A 117 -9.59 -9.78 -5.99
N HIS A 118 -8.41 -9.17 -6.00
CA HIS A 118 -7.95 -8.32 -7.10
C HIS A 118 -7.40 -9.14 -8.28
N PHE A 119 -7.18 -10.44 -8.06
CA PHE A 119 -6.70 -11.41 -9.04
C PHE A 119 -7.53 -12.71 -9.00
N ALA A 120 -8.84 -12.59 -8.91
CA ALA A 120 -9.79 -13.71 -8.70
C ALA A 120 -9.79 -14.77 -9.82
N ASN A 121 -9.29 -14.44 -11.01
CA ASN A 121 -9.26 -15.38 -12.15
C ASN A 121 -8.06 -16.33 -12.12
N ARG A 122 -7.18 -16.25 -11.11
CA ARG A 122 -6.06 -17.19 -10.97
C ARG A 122 -6.54 -18.54 -10.45
N PRO A 123 -5.88 -19.65 -10.84
CA PRO A 123 -6.10 -20.95 -10.20
C PRO A 123 -5.92 -20.84 -8.67
N SER A 124 -6.72 -21.55 -7.90
CA SER A 124 -6.53 -21.53 -6.45
C SER A 124 -5.25 -22.26 -6.06
N PHE A 125 -4.49 -21.70 -5.11
CA PHE A 125 -3.26 -22.33 -4.61
C PHE A 125 -3.55 -23.75 -4.08
N ALA A 126 -4.58 -23.91 -3.26
CA ALA A 126 -4.95 -25.20 -2.68
C ALA A 126 -5.37 -26.23 -3.76
N GLY A 127 -6.00 -25.79 -4.85
CA GLY A 127 -6.31 -26.66 -5.99
C GLY A 127 -5.06 -27.13 -6.73
N GLU A 128 -4.10 -26.23 -6.97
CA GLU A 128 -2.82 -26.58 -7.59
C GLU A 128 -1.97 -27.48 -6.67
N PHE A 129 -2.01 -27.26 -5.37
CA PHE A 129 -1.37 -28.11 -4.36
C PHE A 129 -1.90 -29.56 -4.45
N VAL A 130 -3.20 -29.77 -4.48
CA VAL A 130 -3.80 -31.09 -4.61
C VAL A 130 -3.43 -31.77 -5.95
N LYS A 131 -3.45 -31.01 -7.05
CA LYS A 131 -3.01 -31.52 -8.36
C LYS A 131 -1.55 -31.94 -8.33
N TRP A 132 -0.69 -31.18 -7.70
CA TRP A 132 0.73 -31.52 -7.54
C TRP A 132 0.93 -32.80 -6.75
N LEU A 133 0.27 -32.98 -5.57
CA LEU A 133 0.34 -34.23 -4.80
C LEU A 133 -0.08 -35.44 -5.67
N LYS A 134 -1.21 -35.34 -6.38
CA LYS A 134 -1.68 -36.42 -7.27
C LYS A 134 -0.69 -36.72 -8.40
N SER A 135 -0.09 -35.70 -8.98
CA SER A 135 0.91 -35.88 -10.04
C SER A 135 2.20 -36.53 -9.54
N ALA A 136 2.49 -36.35 -8.25
CA ALA A 136 3.60 -37.01 -7.56
C ALA A 136 3.27 -38.43 -7.06
N GLY A 137 2.06 -38.92 -7.29
CA GLY A 137 1.58 -40.22 -6.82
C GLY A 137 1.39 -40.28 -5.31
N ILE A 138 1.06 -39.15 -4.68
CA ILE A 138 0.82 -39.04 -3.23
C ILE A 138 -0.69 -39.03 -2.98
N ASP A 139 -1.21 -40.08 -2.35
CA ASP A 139 -2.60 -40.24 -1.94
C ASP A 139 -2.79 -39.93 -0.46
N SER A 140 -1.70 -39.99 0.34
CA SER A 140 -1.71 -39.56 1.74
C SER A 140 -0.33 -39.10 2.22
N ILE A 141 -0.33 -38.29 3.26
CA ILE A 141 0.87 -37.79 3.97
C ILE A 141 0.85 -38.37 5.39
N ALA A 142 1.86 -39.14 5.76
CA ALA A 142 1.98 -39.71 7.11
C ALA A 142 2.52 -38.68 8.12
N GLY A 143 3.17 -37.61 7.67
CA GLY A 143 3.60 -36.49 8.51
C GLY A 143 2.67 -35.29 8.35
N SER A 144 3.23 -34.08 8.30
CA SER A 144 2.52 -32.83 8.35
C SER A 144 2.67 -31.98 7.08
N VAL A 145 1.70 -31.09 6.82
CA VAL A 145 1.86 -29.96 5.91
C VAL A 145 2.27 -28.74 6.74
N LEU A 146 3.50 -28.27 6.51
CA LEU A 146 4.14 -27.20 7.27
C LEU A 146 4.25 -25.95 6.42
N VAL A 147 4.37 -24.79 7.08
CA VAL A 147 4.62 -23.50 6.44
C VAL A 147 5.95 -22.92 6.88
N SER A 148 6.60 -22.19 5.97
CA SER A 148 7.82 -21.43 6.24
C SER A 148 7.67 -20.04 5.62
N GLU A 149 7.98 -19.00 6.35
CA GLU A 149 7.95 -17.62 5.87
C GLU A 149 9.08 -17.30 4.85
N GLY A 150 9.92 -18.27 4.48
CA GLY A 150 10.89 -18.11 3.40
C GLY A 150 11.94 -17.01 3.62
N GLY A 151 12.26 -16.69 4.87
CA GLY A 151 13.22 -15.64 5.25
C GLY A 151 12.61 -14.25 5.43
N TYR A 152 11.29 -14.13 5.35
CA TYR A 152 10.57 -12.92 5.76
C TYR A 152 10.39 -12.88 7.28
N PRO A 153 10.24 -11.67 7.88
CA PRO A 153 9.97 -11.55 9.31
C PRO A 153 8.64 -12.21 9.70
N GLU A 154 8.57 -12.80 10.89
CA GLU A 154 7.32 -13.32 11.47
C GLU A 154 6.33 -12.19 11.83
N ILE A 155 6.85 -11.01 12.22
CA ILE A 155 6.06 -9.81 12.49
C ILE A 155 5.94 -9.02 11.19
N GLY A 156 4.75 -9.02 10.62
CA GLY A 156 4.47 -8.38 9.33
C GLY A 156 4.03 -6.91 9.43
N VAL A 157 3.66 -6.44 10.63
CA VAL A 157 3.20 -5.06 10.85
C VAL A 157 4.40 -4.13 11.09
N SER A 158 4.41 -2.99 10.41
CA SER A 158 5.46 -1.99 10.62
C SER A 158 5.35 -1.35 12.01
N PRO A 159 6.46 -1.18 12.77
CA PRO A 159 6.45 -0.54 14.07
C PRO A 159 6.10 0.97 14.02
N TYR A 160 6.00 1.53 12.82
CA TYR A 160 5.64 2.93 12.58
C TYR A 160 4.17 3.14 12.26
N TRP A 161 3.37 2.07 12.19
CA TRP A 161 1.92 2.16 11.99
C TRP A 161 1.20 2.39 13.32
N LEU A 162 0.07 3.05 13.27
CA LEU A 162 -0.75 3.25 14.46
C LEU A 162 -1.47 1.95 14.82
N LEU A 163 -1.58 1.67 16.11
CA LEU A 163 -2.30 0.49 16.61
C LEU A 163 -3.76 0.47 16.13
N GLU A 164 -4.38 1.64 16.02
CA GLU A 164 -5.76 1.79 15.53
C GLU A 164 -5.94 1.41 14.05
N ASP A 165 -4.86 1.39 13.25
CA ASP A 165 -4.89 1.02 11.84
C ASP A 165 -4.80 -0.51 11.65
N THR A 166 -4.09 -1.21 12.54
CA THR A 166 -3.70 -2.61 12.36
C THR A 166 -4.86 -3.61 12.30
N PRO A 167 -6.03 -3.39 12.95
CA PRO A 167 -7.17 -4.30 12.83
C PRO A 167 -7.86 -4.26 11.47
N TRP A 168 -7.71 -3.17 10.71
CA TRP A 168 -8.39 -2.97 9.45
C TRP A 168 -7.61 -3.59 8.28
N GLU A 169 -8.31 -3.90 7.19
CA GLU A 169 -7.69 -4.42 5.96
C GLU A 169 -6.47 -3.61 5.49
N TYR A 170 -6.55 -2.28 5.55
CA TYR A 170 -5.48 -1.41 5.08
C TYR A 170 -4.25 -1.40 6.01
N GLY A 171 -4.40 -1.87 7.24
CA GLY A 171 -3.34 -2.07 8.22
C GLY A 171 -2.87 -3.53 8.35
N ALA A 172 -3.29 -4.40 7.44
CA ALA A 172 -2.85 -5.80 7.44
C ALA A 172 -1.34 -5.91 7.27
N GLY A 173 -0.71 -6.74 8.09
CA GLY A 173 0.72 -7.04 8.01
C GLY A 173 1.10 -7.72 6.70
N TYR A 174 2.40 -7.77 6.42
CA TYR A 174 2.99 -8.41 5.25
C TYR A 174 3.93 -9.54 5.66
N TYR A 175 3.76 -10.72 5.06
CA TYR A 175 4.45 -11.96 5.43
C TYR A 175 5.06 -12.65 4.20
N GLY A 176 5.86 -13.66 4.39
CA GLY A 176 6.32 -14.54 3.31
C GLY A 176 5.16 -15.30 2.67
N LEU A 177 4.18 -15.72 3.48
CA LEU A 177 2.91 -16.31 3.03
C LEU A 177 1.75 -15.34 3.30
N ASN A 178 1.35 -14.60 2.27
CA ASN A 178 0.14 -13.78 2.28
C ASN A 178 -1.02 -14.56 1.67
N TYR A 179 -2.23 -14.38 2.18
CA TYR A 179 -3.41 -15.06 1.69
C TYR A 179 -4.67 -14.20 1.78
N ARG A 180 -5.49 -14.16 0.70
CA ARG A 180 -6.77 -13.43 0.64
C ARG A 180 -6.65 -11.94 0.99
N ASP A 181 -5.62 -11.26 0.45
CA ASP A 181 -5.29 -9.86 0.79
C ASP A 181 -4.98 -9.65 2.28
N ASN A 182 -4.62 -10.71 3.02
CA ASN A 182 -4.47 -10.76 4.48
C ASN A 182 -5.68 -10.15 5.21
N SER A 183 -6.89 -10.35 4.66
CA SER A 183 -8.10 -9.72 5.18
C SER A 183 -9.34 -10.61 5.05
N PHE A 184 -10.28 -10.43 5.97
CA PHE A 184 -11.59 -11.05 5.94
C PHE A 184 -12.70 -10.01 6.02
N ALA A 185 -13.86 -10.33 5.45
CA ALA A 185 -15.07 -9.52 5.58
C ALA A 185 -15.88 -10.00 6.79
N MET A 186 -16.35 -9.07 7.61
CA MET A 186 -17.25 -9.40 8.72
C MET A 186 -18.38 -8.38 8.81
N THR A 187 -19.58 -8.89 9.08
CA THR A 187 -20.76 -8.10 9.39
C THR A 187 -21.20 -8.44 10.80
N VAL A 188 -21.44 -7.42 11.60
CA VAL A 188 -21.87 -7.55 13.00
C VAL A 188 -23.18 -6.80 13.25
N SER A 189 -23.89 -7.19 14.30
CA SER A 189 -25.03 -6.49 14.90
C SER A 189 -24.73 -6.24 16.38
N THR A 190 -25.63 -5.55 17.09
CA THR A 190 -25.51 -5.40 18.56
C THR A 190 -25.66 -6.73 19.32
N SER A 191 -26.10 -7.80 18.66
CA SER A 191 -26.33 -9.13 19.27
C SER A 191 -25.27 -10.17 18.88
N GLY A 192 -24.33 -9.84 18.00
CA GLY A 192 -23.28 -10.78 17.59
C GLY A 192 -22.85 -10.67 16.13
N ILE A 193 -22.02 -11.63 15.72
CA ILE A 193 -21.54 -11.76 14.33
C ILE A 193 -22.69 -12.28 13.47
N VAL A 194 -22.98 -11.56 12.38
CA VAL A 194 -23.97 -11.95 11.35
C VAL A 194 -23.29 -12.79 10.26
N SER A 195 -22.08 -12.40 9.83
CA SER A 195 -21.30 -13.15 8.86
C SER A 195 -19.80 -12.87 8.99
N MET A 196 -18.97 -13.86 8.64
CA MET A 196 -17.51 -13.75 8.55
C MET A 196 -17.02 -14.57 7.36
N THR A 197 -16.23 -13.97 6.45
CA THR A 197 -15.74 -14.64 5.25
C THR A 197 -14.30 -14.20 4.89
N PRO A 198 -13.31 -15.11 4.85
CA PRO A 198 -13.43 -16.48 5.35
C PRO A 198 -13.70 -16.49 6.87
N ARG A 199 -14.22 -17.60 7.37
CA ARG A 199 -14.28 -17.83 8.82
C ARG A 199 -12.85 -18.06 9.31
N ILE A 200 -12.48 -17.41 10.41
CA ILE A 200 -11.19 -17.56 11.08
C ILE A 200 -11.47 -18.24 12.41
N GLU A 201 -11.16 -19.52 12.50
CA GLU A 201 -11.54 -20.34 13.69
C GLU A 201 -10.78 -19.91 14.94
N SER A 202 -9.51 -19.48 14.80
CA SER A 202 -8.71 -19.00 15.93
C SER A 202 -9.11 -17.62 16.44
N LEU A 203 -9.92 -16.84 15.68
CA LEU A 203 -10.24 -15.45 16.01
C LEU A 203 -11.44 -15.35 16.98
N SER A 204 -11.20 -14.78 18.15
CA SER A 204 -12.22 -14.33 19.07
C SER A 204 -12.64 -12.89 18.76
N VAL A 205 -13.95 -12.63 18.77
CA VAL A 205 -14.49 -11.27 18.52
C VAL A 205 -15.35 -10.85 19.70
N GLU A 206 -14.97 -9.76 20.34
CA GLU A 206 -15.75 -9.11 21.39
C GLU A 206 -16.42 -7.85 20.86
N LEU A 207 -17.68 -7.63 21.22
CA LEU A 207 -18.52 -6.55 20.71
C LEU A 207 -19.05 -5.71 21.89
N ASP A 208 -18.73 -4.41 21.88
CA ASP A 208 -19.34 -3.38 22.72
C ASP A 208 -19.98 -2.31 21.83
N LEU A 209 -21.10 -2.67 21.19
CA LEU A 209 -21.74 -1.87 20.15
C LEU A 209 -23.15 -1.47 20.56
N SER A 210 -23.46 -0.20 20.35
CA SER A 210 -24.79 0.39 20.54
C SER A 210 -25.30 1.05 19.26
N LYS A 211 -26.54 1.54 19.25
CA LYS A 211 -27.13 2.25 18.11
C LYS A 211 -27.07 3.76 18.29
N SER A 212 -26.62 4.47 17.26
CA SER A 212 -26.66 5.93 17.21
C SER A 212 -26.75 6.41 15.76
N PRO A 213 -27.51 7.50 15.46
CA PRO A 213 -27.58 8.06 14.10
C PRO A 213 -26.21 8.49 13.55
N ALA A 214 -25.26 8.88 14.40
CA ALA A 214 -23.93 9.30 13.99
C ALA A 214 -23.03 8.14 13.56
N GLY A 215 -23.23 6.95 14.13
CA GLY A 215 -22.56 5.69 13.83
C GLY A 215 -21.03 5.79 13.65
N GLU A 216 -20.27 5.39 14.67
CA GLU A 216 -18.80 5.29 14.58
C GLU A 216 -18.36 4.00 15.29
N VAL A 217 -17.86 3.04 14.50
CA VAL A 217 -17.34 1.76 14.98
C VAL A 217 -15.83 1.81 14.93
N THR A 218 -15.18 1.49 16.03
CA THR A 218 -13.74 1.37 16.17
C THR A 218 -13.36 -0.09 16.39
N ALA A 219 -12.23 -0.49 15.85
CA ALA A 219 -11.64 -1.81 16.02
C ALA A 219 -10.30 -1.70 16.76
N MET A 220 -10.04 -2.64 17.65
CA MET A 220 -8.74 -2.79 18.32
C MET A 220 -8.27 -4.24 18.27
N ARG A 221 -7.00 -4.43 17.98
CA ARG A 221 -6.32 -5.73 18.04
C ARG A 221 -4.82 -5.51 18.19
N GLY A 222 -4.20 -6.19 19.15
CA GLY A 222 -2.73 -6.24 19.25
C GLY A 222 -2.10 -7.06 18.12
N GLU A 223 -0.86 -6.80 17.78
CA GLU A 223 -0.11 -7.63 16.84
C GLU A 223 -0.05 -9.08 17.34
N GLY A 224 -0.29 -10.03 16.43
CA GLY A 224 -0.32 -11.48 16.76
C GLY A 224 -1.47 -11.92 17.68
N SER A 225 -2.35 -11.01 18.11
CA SER A 225 -3.50 -11.33 18.96
C SER A 225 -4.64 -11.94 18.15
N ASP A 226 -5.28 -12.95 18.72
CA ASP A 226 -6.50 -13.56 18.21
C ASP A 226 -7.78 -12.88 18.74
N LEU A 227 -7.66 -11.84 19.56
CA LEU A 227 -8.79 -11.09 20.06
C LEU A 227 -8.98 -9.81 19.25
N LEU A 228 -10.10 -9.72 18.52
CA LEU A 228 -10.59 -8.51 17.86
C LEU A 228 -11.70 -7.90 18.71
N TYR A 229 -11.49 -6.69 19.19
CA TYR A 229 -12.48 -5.92 19.93
C TYR A 229 -13.10 -4.84 19.07
N LEU A 230 -14.43 -4.82 18.92
CA LEU A 230 -15.18 -3.79 18.22
C LEU A 230 -16.05 -3.03 19.21
N TYR A 231 -15.93 -1.72 19.24
CA TYR A 231 -16.71 -0.87 20.15
C TYR A 231 -17.21 0.40 19.46
N GLY A 232 -18.20 1.04 20.10
CA GLY A 232 -18.76 2.29 19.60
C GLY A 232 -20.21 2.19 19.16
N THR A 233 -20.60 2.90 18.11
CA THR A 233 -22.00 3.03 17.71
C THR A 233 -22.21 2.67 16.24
N MET A 234 -23.39 2.10 15.93
CA MET A 234 -23.80 1.78 14.56
C MET A 234 -25.01 2.65 14.16
N SER A 235 -24.99 3.20 12.94
CA SER A 235 -26.12 3.95 12.40
C SER A 235 -27.24 3.07 11.82
N GLY A 236 -26.95 1.79 11.55
CA GLY A 236 -27.88 0.80 11.00
C GLY A 236 -28.13 -0.39 11.91
N ALA A 237 -28.88 -1.37 11.42
CA ALA A 237 -29.11 -2.65 12.11
C ALA A 237 -27.82 -3.51 12.16
N THR A 238 -26.99 -3.38 11.17
CA THR A 238 -25.71 -4.08 11.02
C THR A 238 -24.60 -3.13 10.59
N TYR A 239 -23.36 -3.53 10.88
CA TYR A 239 -22.14 -2.86 10.40
C TYR A 239 -21.24 -3.89 9.74
N GLY A 240 -20.86 -3.63 8.48
CA GLY A 240 -19.98 -4.49 7.69
C GLY A 240 -18.67 -3.79 7.36
N SER A 241 -17.56 -4.50 7.55
CA SER A 241 -16.22 -4.00 7.18
C SER A 241 -15.26 -5.14 6.86
N ARG A 242 -14.04 -4.79 6.50
CA ARG A 242 -12.95 -5.75 6.29
C ARG A 242 -11.87 -5.52 7.33
N TYR A 243 -11.41 -6.62 7.90
CA TYR A 243 -10.43 -6.65 8.98
C TYR A 243 -9.21 -7.46 8.57
N SER A 244 -8.06 -7.16 9.16
CA SER A 244 -6.82 -7.87 8.90
C SER A 244 -6.82 -9.27 9.53
N ILE A 245 -6.30 -10.26 8.81
CA ILE A 245 -6.05 -11.62 9.31
C ILE A 245 -4.77 -11.62 10.14
N PRO A 246 -4.78 -12.12 11.38
CA PRO A 246 -3.58 -12.15 12.23
C PRO A 246 -2.48 -13.06 11.69
N ARG A 247 -2.84 -14.24 11.19
CA ARG A 247 -1.94 -15.26 10.65
C ARG A 247 -2.45 -15.81 9.31
N PRO A 248 -2.13 -15.14 8.19
CA PRO A 248 -2.63 -15.54 6.86
C PRO A 248 -2.22 -16.95 6.44
N SER A 249 -1.04 -17.43 6.88
CA SER A 249 -0.55 -18.76 6.60
C SER A 249 -1.42 -19.88 7.20
N GLU A 250 -2.03 -19.67 8.39
CA GLU A 250 -2.97 -20.63 8.98
C GLU A 250 -4.25 -20.73 8.12
N VAL A 251 -4.80 -19.60 7.70
CA VAL A 251 -6.00 -19.59 6.82
C VAL A 251 -5.72 -20.22 5.47
N LEU A 252 -4.48 -20.12 4.97
CA LEU A 252 -4.05 -20.84 3.77
C LEU A 252 -4.03 -22.34 4.02
N LEU A 253 -3.49 -22.79 5.17
CA LEU A 253 -3.47 -24.21 5.55
C LEU A 253 -4.88 -24.78 5.67
N ASP A 254 -5.82 -24.08 6.28
CA ASP A 254 -7.23 -24.49 6.37
C ASP A 254 -7.83 -24.78 4.97
N ASP A 255 -7.59 -23.88 4.00
CA ASP A 255 -8.03 -24.09 2.61
C ASP A 255 -7.28 -25.25 1.92
N VAL A 256 -6.01 -25.47 2.23
CA VAL A 256 -5.22 -26.59 1.73
C VAL A 256 -5.76 -27.91 2.27
N PHE A 257 -5.95 -28.05 3.58
CA PHE A 257 -6.51 -29.27 4.19
C PHE A 257 -7.93 -29.55 3.70
N ALA A 258 -8.79 -28.54 3.63
CA ALA A 258 -10.12 -28.68 3.05
C ALA A 258 -10.08 -29.15 1.59
N SER A 259 -9.10 -28.71 0.82
CA SER A 259 -8.95 -29.14 -0.59
C SER A 259 -8.33 -30.53 -0.71
N MET A 260 -7.41 -30.90 0.16
CA MET A 260 -6.91 -32.26 0.27
C MET A 260 -8.03 -33.25 0.59
N SER A 261 -8.85 -32.97 1.59
CA SER A 261 -10.00 -33.78 1.97
C SER A 261 -10.97 -33.99 0.80
N ARG A 262 -11.36 -32.90 0.11
CA ARG A 262 -12.20 -32.99 -1.11
C ARG A 262 -11.52 -33.78 -2.22
N GLY A 263 -10.19 -33.74 -2.29
CA GLY A 263 -9.38 -34.48 -3.26
C GLY A 263 -9.15 -35.96 -2.91
N GLY A 264 -9.60 -36.41 -1.73
CA GLY A 264 -9.38 -37.76 -1.21
C GLY A 264 -7.95 -38.00 -0.74
N ILE A 265 -7.20 -36.94 -0.39
CA ILE A 265 -5.83 -37.03 0.12
C ILE A 265 -5.86 -36.93 1.63
N GLY A 266 -5.37 -37.98 2.32
CA GLY A 266 -5.25 -38.01 3.79
C GLY A 266 -4.00 -37.30 4.29
N CYS A 267 -4.06 -36.84 5.55
CA CYS A 267 -2.89 -36.38 6.34
C CYS A 267 -3.07 -36.88 7.76
N SER A 268 -2.10 -37.60 8.31
CA SER A 268 -2.19 -38.13 9.69
C SER A 268 -1.60 -37.17 10.73
N GLU A 269 -0.82 -36.17 10.28
CA GLU A 269 -0.14 -35.18 11.14
C GLU A 269 0.74 -35.79 12.20
N ASP A 270 1.30 -37.00 11.91
CA ASP A 270 2.26 -37.65 12.79
C ASP A 270 3.55 -36.82 12.90
N ASP A 271 4.21 -36.89 14.05
CA ASP A 271 5.53 -36.27 14.24
C ASP A 271 6.60 -37.10 13.51
N VAL A 272 6.80 -36.77 12.24
CA VAL A 272 7.76 -37.45 11.37
C VAL A 272 8.92 -36.52 11.08
N THR A 273 10.11 -36.90 11.54
CA THR A 273 11.35 -36.22 11.14
C THR A 273 11.78 -36.71 9.76
N ALA A 274 11.81 -35.81 8.77
CA ALA A 274 12.25 -36.12 7.43
C ALA A 274 13.15 -34.99 6.90
N ASP A 275 14.45 -35.22 6.94
CA ASP A 275 15.48 -34.25 6.51
C ASP A 275 15.85 -34.39 5.02
N ARG A 276 15.47 -35.52 4.41
CA ARG A 276 15.81 -35.80 3.01
C ARG A 276 14.72 -35.36 2.07
N ASP A 277 15.11 -34.58 1.05
CA ASP A 277 14.26 -34.27 -0.10
C ASP A 277 13.68 -35.57 -0.71
N ALA A 278 12.39 -35.60 -0.98
CA ALA A 278 11.72 -36.81 -1.51
C ALA A 278 12.05 -37.08 -2.99
N GLY A 279 12.85 -36.24 -3.64
CA GLY A 279 13.19 -36.35 -5.07
C GLY A 279 12.01 -35.98 -6.00
N ILE A 280 10.96 -35.36 -5.47
CA ILE A 280 9.81 -34.89 -6.22
C ILE A 280 10.07 -33.45 -6.69
N THR A 281 9.77 -33.19 -7.96
CA THR A 281 9.86 -31.82 -8.50
C THR A 281 8.99 -30.87 -7.70
N PRO A 282 9.55 -29.80 -7.11
CA PRO A 282 8.78 -28.84 -6.34
C PRO A 282 7.65 -28.20 -7.15
N MET A 283 6.49 -27.97 -6.52
CA MET A 283 5.49 -27.09 -7.09
C MET A 283 5.94 -25.65 -6.93
N VAL A 284 5.83 -24.86 -7.99
CA VAL A 284 6.08 -23.43 -7.95
C VAL A 284 4.81 -22.69 -8.34
N TYR A 285 4.24 -21.97 -7.38
CA TYR A 285 3.10 -21.09 -7.64
C TYR A 285 3.58 -19.66 -7.83
N SER A 286 3.40 -19.13 -9.05
CA SER A 286 3.92 -17.80 -9.43
C SER A 286 2.84 -16.74 -9.39
N SER A 287 3.16 -15.54 -8.92
CA SER A 287 2.27 -14.37 -8.93
C SER A 287 1.98 -13.87 -10.36
N PRO A 288 1.05 -12.92 -10.57
CA PRO A 288 1.06 -12.02 -11.71
C PRO A 288 2.41 -11.30 -11.83
N THR A 289 2.63 -10.62 -12.95
CA THR A 289 3.86 -9.84 -13.17
C THR A 289 3.95 -8.63 -12.25
N ALA A 290 5.17 -8.10 -12.02
CA ALA A 290 5.35 -6.87 -11.25
C ALA A 290 4.51 -5.69 -11.80
N PRO A 291 4.42 -5.42 -13.12
CA PRO A 291 3.53 -4.40 -13.65
C PRO A 291 2.05 -4.60 -13.31
N ASP A 292 1.54 -5.84 -13.33
CA ASP A 292 0.14 -6.14 -12.99
C ASP A 292 -0.15 -5.80 -11.51
N ILE A 293 0.77 -6.19 -10.62
CA ILE A 293 0.66 -5.92 -9.17
C ILE A 293 0.77 -4.42 -8.91
N LEU A 294 1.72 -3.72 -9.55
CA LEU A 294 1.90 -2.28 -9.43
C LEU A 294 0.68 -1.52 -9.95
N ARG A 295 0.07 -1.94 -11.07
CA ARG A 295 -1.16 -1.33 -11.58
C ARG A 295 -2.30 -1.46 -10.58
N SER A 296 -2.52 -2.65 -10.04
CA SER A 296 -3.54 -2.89 -9.02
C SER A 296 -3.26 -2.09 -7.73
N MET A 297 -2.00 -2.05 -7.27
CA MET A 297 -1.54 -1.24 -6.14
C MET A 297 -1.92 0.24 -6.31
N MET A 298 -1.64 0.82 -7.47
CA MET A 298 -1.88 2.23 -7.74
C MET A 298 -3.37 2.54 -7.88
N GLU A 299 -4.14 1.69 -8.56
CA GLU A 299 -5.57 1.87 -8.79
C GLU A 299 -6.40 1.70 -7.51
N LYS A 300 -6.14 0.64 -6.75
CA LYS A 300 -6.88 0.30 -5.52
C LYS A 300 -6.28 0.92 -4.26
N SER A 301 -5.08 1.51 -4.38
CA SER A 301 -4.31 2.01 -3.23
C SER A 301 -3.98 0.91 -2.21
N ASN A 302 -3.80 -0.33 -2.66
CA ASN A 302 -3.58 -1.49 -1.80
C ASN A 302 -2.25 -1.37 -1.05
N ASN A 303 -2.28 -1.42 0.29
CA ASN A 303 -1.11 -1.27 1.14
C ASN A 303 -0.26 -2.54 1.14
N LEU A 304 -0.88 -3.72 1.22
CA LEU A 304 -0.18 -5.00 1.17
C LEU A 304 0.67 -5.13 -0.10
N PHE A 305 0.11 -4.74 -1.26
CA PHE A 305 0.86 -4.77 -2.52
C PHE A 305 2.04 -3.80 -2.51
N ALA A 306 1.90 -2.63 -1.87
CA ALA A 306 2.98 -1.67 -1.77
C ALA A 306 4.12 -2.17 -0.90
N GLU A 307 3.81 -2.78 0.24
CA GLU A 307 4.82 -3.37 1.12
C GLU A 307 5.51 -4.56 0.45
N SER A 308 4.76 -5.38 -0.29
CA SER A 308 5.32 -6.49 -1.07
C SER A 308 6.29 -6.00 -2.14
N MET A 309 5.89 -4.97 -2.91
CA MET A 309 6.71 -4.42 -3.99
C MET A 309 7.94 -3.65 -3.46
N LEU A 310 7.88 -3.09 -2.26
CA LEU A 310 9.05 -2.54 -1.58
C LEU A 310 10.06 -3.65 -1.27
N ARG A 311 9.61 -4.75 -0.64
CA ARG A 311 10.49 -5.86 -0.22
C ARG A 311 10.99 -6.69 -1.39
N ALA A 312 10.21 -6.78 -2.47
CA ALA A 312 10.64 -7.44 -3.70
C ALA A 312 11.99 -6.92 -4.23
N GLN A 313 12.30 -5.64 -3.99
CA GLN A 313 13.56 -5.02 -4.40
C GLN A 313 14.78 -5.59 -3.67
N ALA A 314 14.58 -6.24 -2.52
CA ALA A 314 15.63 -6.89 -1.73
C ALA A 314 15.85 -8.38 -2.11
N ILE A 315 14.92 -9.00 -2.84
CA ILE A 315 15.03 -10.40 -3.25
C ILE A 315 16.28 -10.60 -4.12
N GLY A 316 17.10 -11.59 -3.76
CA GLY A 316 18.35 -11.90 -4.47
C GLY A 316 19.49 -10.90 -4.26
N LYS A 317 19.35 -9.93 -3.34
CA LYS A 317 20.41 -8.94 -3.06
C LYS A 317 21.30 -9.31 -1.87
N GLY A 318 21.10 -10.46 -1.25
CA GLY A 318 21.91 -10.92 -0.10
C GLY A 318 21.65 -10.14 1.20
N VAL A 319 20.52 -9.44 1.29
CA VAL A 319 20.09 -8.71 2.49
C VAL A 319 18.80 -9.33 3.05
N LYS A 320 18.50 -9.03 4.32
CA LYS A 320 17.25 -9.49 4.94
C LYS A 320 16.06 -8.82 4.28
N LEU A 321 14.94 -9.56 4.15
CA LEU A 321 13.69 -9.09 3.54
C LEU A 321 12.85 -8.27 4.55
N THR A 322 13.47 -7.26 5.17
CA THR A 322 12.86 -6.35 6.14
C THR A 322 12.57 -4.98 5.51
N ASP A 323 11.67 -4.21 6.12
CA ASP A 323 11.37 -2.82 5.72
C ASP A 323 12.64 -1.98 5.66
N ASN A 324 13.44 -2.05 6.72
CA ASN A 324 14.64 -1.22 6.87
C ASN A 324 15.66 -1.47 5.73
N GLU A 325 15.94 -2.73 5.40
CA GLU A 325 16.88 -3.04 4.32
C GLU A 325 16.31 -2.66 2.94
N SER A 326 15.03 -2.90 2.72
CA SER A 326 14.36 -2.53 1.47
C SER A 326 14.30 -1.01 1.29
N LEU A 327 14.02 -0.24 2.34
CA LEU A 327 14.02 1.23 2.33
C LEU A 327 15.43 1.79 2.12
N LYS A 328 16.49 1.16 2.67
CA LYS A 328 17.87 1.54 2.39
C LYS A 328 18.22 1.35 0.91
N LEU A 329 17.82 0.22 0.30
CA LEU A 329 18.04 -0.04 -1.11
C LEU A 329 17.29 0.98 -1.99
N GLN A 330 16.02 1.25 -1.68
CA GLN A 330 15.21 2.26 -2.37
C GLN A 330 15.86 3.65 -2.27
N LYS A 331 16.26 4.07 -1.08
CA LYS A 331 16.95 5.36 -0.87
C LYS A 331 18.23 5.44 -1.70
N LYS A 332 19.12 4.44 -1.59
CA LYS A 332 20.38 4.38 -2.34
C LYS A 332 20.16 4.47 -3.86
N LEU A 333 19.15 3.77 -4.37
CA LEU A 333 18.78 3.80 -5.78
C LEU A 333 18.39 5.22 -6.22
N LEU A 334 17.52 5.87 -5.47
CA LEU A 334 16.99 7.19 -5.83
C LEU A 334 18.02 8.31 -5.61
N GLU A 335 18.87 8.24 -4.57
CA GLU A 335 20.01 9.14 -4.39
C GLU A 335 21.00 9.02 -5.56
N GLY A 336 21.28 7.80 -6.04
CA GLY A 336 22.09 7.54 -7.21
C GLY A 336 21.51 8.14 -8.52
N ARG A 337 20.23 8.48 -8.54
CA ARG A 337 19.54 9.18 -9.63
C ARG A 337 19.43 10.69 -9.40
N GLY A 338 20.03 11.21 -8.34
CA GLY A 338 20.08 12.63 -8.04
C GLY A 338 18.91 13.17 -7.18
N HIS A 339 18.12 12.28 -6.54
CA HIS A 339 17.05 12.71 -5.63
C HIS A 339 17.59 12.92 -4.22
N ASP A 340 17.46 14.13 -3.68
CA ASP A 340 17.96 14.51 -2.37
C ASP A 340 17.03 14.06 -1.25
N PHE A 341 17.56 13.26 -0.32
CA PHE A 341 16.85 12.75 0.86
C PHE A 341 17.12 13.55 2.16
N ALA A 342 17.84 14.67 2.11
CA ALA A 342 18.23 15.42 3.32
C ALA A 342 17.05 15.80 4.22
N THR A 343 15.87 16.07 3.65
CA THR A 343 14.64 16.44 4.37
C THR A 343 13.54 15.39 4.26
N ILE A 344 13.82 14.25 3.64
CA ILE A 344 12.85 13.22 3.32
C ILE A 344 12.96 12.06 4.30
N ARG A 345 11.83 11.59 4.78
CA ARG A 345 11.73 10.40 5.62
C ARG A 345 10.64 9.49 5.08
N ILE A 346 11.01 8.29 4.68
CA ILE A 346 10.09 7.22 4.23
C ILE A 346 10.29 6.04 5.17
N LEU A 347 9.20 5.57 5.77
CA LEU A 347 9.20 4.54 6.81
C LEU A 347 8.50 3.24 6.36
N ASP A 348 7.77 3.30 5.25
CA ASP A 348 7.05 2.18 4.66
C ASP A 348 6.86 2.37 3.15
N GLY A 349 6.44 1.33 2.46
CA GLY A 349 6.17 1.38 1.03
C GLY A 349 4.80 1.97 0.66
N CYS A 350 3.86 1.96 1.59
CA CYS A 350 2.45 2.29 1.32
C CYS A 350 2.06 3.71 1.71
N GLY A 351 2.79 4.33 2.65
CA GLY A 351 2.48 5.66 3.19
C GLY A 351 1.50 5.65 4.36
N LEU A 352 1.32 4.52 5.05
CA LEU A 352 0.44 4.43 6.22
C LEU A 352 1.08 5.05 7.47
N ALA A 353 2.40 4.94 7.62
CA ALA A 353 3.12 5.53 8.74
C ALA A 353 2.97 7.06 8.79
N PRO A 354 2.39 7.66 9.86
CA PRO A 354 2.21 9.11 9.96
C PRO A 354 3.55 9.86 10.09
N GLY A 355 4.62 9.14 10.40
CA GLY A 355 5.99 9.67 10.44
C GLY A 355 6.66 9.90 9.09
N ASN A 356 6.03 9.47 7.98
CA ASN A 356 6.52 9.77 6.63
C ASN A 356 6.55 11.28 6.38
N LYS A 357 7.63 11.76 5.74
CA LYS A 357 7.84 13.18 5.39
C LYS A 357 8.37 13.27 3.96
N ILE A 358 7.60 13.85 3.07
CA ILE A 358 7.96 14.06 1.66
C ILE A 358 7.65 15.52 1.28
N THR A 359 8.50 16.14 0.45
CA THR A 359 8.18 17.45 -0.13
C THR A 359 7.49 17.29 -1.49
N PRO A 360 6.55 18.18 -1.87
CA PRO A 360 5.97 18.16 -3.22
C PRO A 360 7.01 18.20 -4.33
N ARG A 361 8.10 18.96 -4.14
CA ARG A 361 9.19 19.08 -5.12
C ARG A 361 9.98 17.78 -5.26
N PHE A 362 10.28 17.09 -4.15
CA PHE A 362 10.95 15.79 -4.19
C PHE A 362 10.13 14.77 -4.98
N LEU A 363 8.83 14.67 -4.66
CA LEU A 363 7.94 13.74 -5.37
C LEU A 363 7.77 14.14 -6.84
N GLY A 364 7.67 15.45 -7.13
CA GLY A 364 7.63 15.97 -8.49
C GLY A 364 8.88 15.63 -9.30
N GLY A 365 10.06 15.68 -8.68
CA GLY A 365 11.32 15.28 -9.28
C GLY A 365 11.35 13.79 -9.67
N ILE A 366 10.87 12.90 -8.79
CA ILE A 366 10.76 11.47 -9.11
C ILE A 366 9.78 11.24 -10.27
N LEU A 367 8.63 11.92 -10.25
CA LEU A 367 7.64 11.83 -11.33
C LEU A 367 8.23 12.31 -12.68
N GLU A 368 8.99 13.39 -12.68
CA GLU A 368 9.63 13.92 -13.88
C GLU A 368 10.71 12.97 -14.42
N ASP A 369 11.55 12.42 -13.55
CA ASP A 369 12.56 11.44 -13.89
C ASP A 369 11.94 10.20 -14.56
N MET A 370 10.90 9.65 -13.96
CA MET A 370 10.18 8.49 -14.50
C MET A 370 9.45 8.80 -15.82
N ALA A 371 8.92 10.00 -15.99
CA ALA A 371 8.24 10.41 -17.22
C ALA A 371 9.20 10.67 -18.39
N SER A 372 10.46 11.00 -18.12
CA SER A 372 11.48 11.32 -19.13
C SER A 372 12.29 10.11 -19.58
N GLY A 373 12.25 9.00 -18.85
CA GLY A 373 13.04 7.80 -19.10
C GLY A 373 12.34 6.75 -19.97
N SER A 374 13.03 5.64 -20.23
CA SER A 374 12.51 4.47 -20.97
C SER A 374 11.30 3.81 -20.31
N HIS A 375 11.13 3.99 -19.00
CA HIS A 375 10.01 3.46 -18.22
C HIS A 375 8.73 4.32 -18.32
N SER A 376 8.76 5.47 -19.01
CA SER A 376 7.68 6.48 -19.01
C SER A 376 6.31 5.88 -19.33
N LYS A 377 6.15 5.17 -20.44
CA LYS A 377 4.88 4.56 -20.85
C LYS A 377 4.34 3.58 -19.80
N GLY A 378 5.19 2.71 -19.27
CA GLY A 378 4.84 1.75 -18.25
C GLY A 378 4.45 2.42 -16.94
N TYR A 379 5.26 3.36 -16.46
CA TYR A 379 5.04 4.03 -15.18
C TYR A 379 3.81 4.93 -15.17
N VAL A 380 3.63 5.77 -16.20
CA VAL A 380 2.44 6.63 -16.34
C VAL A 380 1.17 5.77 -16.46
N GLY A 381 1.27 4.63 -17.15
CA GLY A 381 0.18 3.67 -17.30
C GLY A 381 -0.27 3.00 -15.98
N LEU A 382 0.50 3.09 -14.90
CA LEU A 382 0.08 2.58 -13.58
C LEU A 382 -0.98 3.46 -12.92
N TYR A 383 -1.07 4.73 -13.28
CA TYR A 383 -1.91 5.71 -12.57
C TYR A 383 -3.36 5.66 -13.05
N PRO A 384 -4.33 5.60 -12.12
CA PRO A 384 -5.75 5.69 -12.47
C PRO A 384 -6.11 7.08 -12.99
N LEU A 385 -7.06 7.14 -13.91
CA LEU A 385 -7.53 8.37 -14.52
C LEU A 385 -8.56 9.08 -13.64
N ALA A 386 -8.28 10.32 -13.25
CA ALA A 386 -9.18 11.16 -12.46
C ALA A 386 -10.54 11.34 -13.16
N GLY A 387 -11.61 11.21 -12.40
CA GLY A 387 -12.99 11.26 -12.89
C GLY A 387 -13.49 9.96 -13.52
N LYS A 388 -12.64 8.90 -13.59
CA LYS A 388 -13.00 7.63 -14.26
C LYS A 388 -12.63 6.39 -13.45
N GLU A 389 -11.44 6.32 -12.86
CA GLU A 389 -10.87 5.07 -12.35
C GLU A 389 -10.49 5.15 -10.86
N GLY A 390 -10.45 4.00 -10.22
CA GLY A 390 -9.88 3.76 -8.90
C GLY A 390 -10.31 4.74 -7.82
N THR A 391 -9.38 5.09 -6.95
CA THR A 391 -9.61 6.01 -5.81
C THR A 391 -9.76 7.48 -6.23
N VAL A 392 -9.48 7.81 -7.49
CA VAL A 392 -9.63 9.17 -8.04
C VAL A 392 -10.87 9.35 -8.92
N ARG A 393 -11.75 8.33 -8.98
CA ARG A 393 -12.99 8.36 -9.78
C ARG A 393 -13.88 9.58 -9.46
N GLY A 394 -13.94 10.00 -8.20
CA GLY A 394 -14.71 11.16 -7.76
C GLY A 394 -14.02 12.52 -7.97
N LEU A 395 -12.73 12.55 -8.31
CA LEU A 395 -11.99 13.78 -8.55
C LEU A 395 -12.18 14.21 -10.01
N LEU A 396 -12.65 15.45 -10.26
CA LEU A 396 -12.88 15.99 -11.60
C LEU A 396 -13.93 15.22 -12.44
N ALA A 397 -14.76 14.38 -11.83
CA ALA A 397 -15.86 13.73 -12.52
C ALA A 397 -16.81 14.77 -13.15
N ASN A 398 -17.29 14.46 -14.36
CA ASN A 398 -18.20 15.34 -15.12
C ASN A 398 -17.63 16.73 -15.43
N THR A 399 -16.30 16.88 -15.47
CA THR A 399 -15.63 18.13 -15.86
C THR A 399 -14.82 17.95 -17.16
N ARG A 400 -14.37 19.06 -17.75
CA ARG A 400 -13.51 19.06 -18.94
C ARG A 400 -12.16 18.36 -18.75
N LEU A 401 -11.74 18.12 -17.49
CA LEU A 401 -10.51 17.45 -17.13
C LEU A 401 -10.71 15.94 -16.79
N ALA A 402 -11.94 15.41 -16.83
CA ALA A 402 -12.20 14.00 -16.60
C ALA A 402 -11.40 13.13 -17.59
N GLY A 403 -10.60 12.20 -17.08
CA GLY A 403 -9.74 11.35 -17.88
C GLY A 403 -8.46 12.00 -18.43
N LYS A 404 -8.17 13.26 -18.08
CA LYS A 404 -6.98 14.00 -18.56
C LYS A 404 -5.87 14.13 -17.52
N LEU A 405 -6.10 13.64 -16.30
CA LEU A 405 -5.09 13.54 -15.26
C LEU A 405 -4.99 12.10 -14.80
N ALA A 406 -3.78 11.56 -14.81
CA ALA A 406 -3.41 10.25 -14.29
C ALA A 406 -2.82 10.46 -12.89
N LEU A 407 -3.57 10.18 -11.82
CA LEU A 407 -3.21 10.60 -10.46
C LEU A 407 -3.32 9.45 -9.45
N LYS A 408 -2.39 9.40 -8.53
CA LYS A 408 -2.50 8.65 -7.27
C LYS A 408 -3.06 9.55 -6.18
N SER A 409 -4.04 9.05 -5.42
CA SER A 409 -4.53 9.71 -4.21
C SER A 409 -3.79 9.23 -2.96
N GLY A 410 -3.71 10.07 -1.95
CA GLY A 410 -3.31 9.74 -0.58
C GLY A 410 -4.27 10.38 0.40
N SER A 411 -4.77 9.63 1.38
CA SER A 411 -5.66 10.15 2.42
C SER A 411 -5.45 9.43 3.75
N MET A 412 -5.51 10.20 4.80
CA MET A 412 -5.62 9.78 6.21
C MET A 412 -6.39 10.88 6.95
N SER A 413 -6.61 10.73 8.25
CA SER A 413 -7.21 11.79 9.08
C SER A 413 -6.43 13.09 8.91
N GLY A 414 -7.10 14.16 8.50
CA GLY A 414 -6.49 15.48 8.27
C GLY A 414 -5.49 15.57 7.09
N VAL A 415 -5.40 14.56 6.23
CA VAL A 415 -4.47 14.50 5.09
C VAL A 415 -5.21 14.16 3.80
N LEU A 416 -4.98 14.95 2.74
CA LEU A 416 -5.44 14.63 1.38
C LEU A 416 -4.39 15.07 0.36
N CYS A 417 -3.87 14.11 -0.40
CA CYS A 417 -2.80 14.32 -1.36
C CYS A 417 -3.16 13.74 -2.73
N TYR A 418 -2.64 14.36 -3.79
CA TYR A 418 -2.68 13.83 -5.16
C TYR A 418 -1.33 14.03 -5.82
N ALA A 419 -0.84 13.00 -6.53
CA ALA A 419 0.41 13.06 -7.26
C ALA A 419 0.33 12.27 -8.56
N GLY A 420 0.95 12.76 -9.63
CA GLY A 420 0.97 12.11 -10.93
C GLY A 420 1.10 13.11 -12.07
N TYR A 421 0.28 12.96 -13.12
CA TYR A 421 0.48 13.61 -14.39
C TYR A 421 -0.79 14.24 -14.98
N LYS A 422 -0.63 15.36 -15.68
CA LYS A 422 -1.54 15.73 -16.76
C LYS A 422 -1.06 15.02 -18.02
N ILE A 423 -1.98 14.46 -18.78
CA ILE A 423 -1.72 13.72 -20.01
C ILE A 423 -2.42 14.36 -21.20
N ASP A 424 -1.86 14.15 -22.39
CA ASP A 424 -2.48 14.50 -23.66
C ASP A 424 -3.45 13.42 -24.19
N ALA A 425 -3.98 13.61 -25.40
CA ALA A 425 -4.90 12.68 -26.04
C ALA A 425 -4.27 11.30 -26.35
N ASN A 426 -2.93 11.22 -26.42
CA ASN A 426 -2.17 10.01 -26.67
C ASN A 426 -1.68 9.37 -25.34
N HIS A 427 -2.21 9.80 -24.21
CA HIS A 427 -1.76 9.39 -22.87
C HIS A 427 -0.30 9.70 -22.55
N LYS A 428 0.33 10.62 -23.29
CA LYS A 428 1.69 11.10 -23.01
C LYS A 428 1.65 12.13 -21.89
N PRO A 429 2.51 12.00 -20.85
CA PRO A 429 2.55 12.96 -19.76
C PRO A 429 3.11 14.30 -20.25
N THR A 430 2.43 15.40 -19.90
CA THR A 430 2.80 16.76 -20.27
C THR A 430 3.26 17.59 -19.08
N HIS A 431 2.69 17.31 -17.89
CA HIS A 431 3.06 18.00 -16.66
C HIS A 431 3.09 17.01 -15.51
N VAL A 432 4.00 17.21 -14.58
CA VAL A 432 3.91 16.64 -13.24
C VAL A 432 2.96 17.48 -12.39
N VAL A 433 2.17 16.81 -11.54
CA VAL A 433 1.19 17.44 -10.65
C VAL A 433 1.33 16.82 -9.28
N VAL A 434 1.69 17.61 -8.27
CA VAL A 434 1.71 17.20 -6.85
C VAL A 434 0.97 18.25 -6.03
N ILE A 435 -0.05 17.82 -5.30
CA ILE A 435 -0.82 18.64 -4.36
C ILE A 435 -0.93 17.87 -3.04
N MET A 436 -0.49 18.50 -1.96
CA MET A 436 -0.55 17.93 -0.60
C MET A 436 -1.24 18.90 0.34
N VAL A 437 -2.25 18.43 1.07
CA VAL A 437 -2.97 19.20 2.08
C VAL A 437 -2.94 18.41 3.38
N ASN A 438 -2.38 19.00 4.43
CA ASN A 438 -2.26 18.40 5.76
C ASN A 438 -2.88 19.31 6.84
N GLY A 439 -3.36 18.70 7.93
CA GLY A 439 -3.82 19.42 9.11
C GLY A 439 -5.22 20.01 8.98
N PHE A 440 -6.02 19.64 7.98
CA PHE A 440 -7.41 20.08 7.95
C PHE A 440 -8.28 19.29 8.93
N VAL A 441 -9.32 19.94 9.46
CA VAL A 441 -10.30 19.33 10.36
C VAL A 441 -11.57 18.98 9.61
N GLY A 442 -12.18 17.84 9.91
CA GLY A 442 -13.44 17.38 9.36
C GLY A 442 -13.30 16.55 8.07
N LYS A 443 -14.33 16.58 7.23
CA LYS A 443 -14.43 15.69 6.06
C LYS A 443 -13.55 16.16 4.89
N GLY A 444 -12.91 15.24 4.17
CA GLY A 444 -12.06 15.52 3.01
C GLY A 444 -12.81 16.00 1.76
N ALA A 445 -14.16 15.95 1.72
CA ALA A 445 -14.91 16.34 0.54
C ALA A 445 -14.76 17.83 0.15
N PRO A 446 -14.81 18.81 1.07
CA PRO A 446 -14.54 20.22 0.76
C PRO A 446 -13.11 20.44 0.24
N VAL A 447 -12.11 19.75 0.80
CA VAL A 447 -10.72 19.81 0.36
C VAL A 447 -10.58 19.27 -1.07
N ARG A 448 -11.21 18.13 -1.35
CA ARG A 448 -11.24 17.54 -2.70
C ARG A 448 -11.86 18.49 -3.72
N LYS A 449 -12.96 19.17 -3.35
CA LYS A 449 -13.59 20.17 -4.21
C LYS A 449 -12.65 21.33 -4.50
N ALA A 450 -11.99 21.90 -3.48
CA ALA A 450 -11.05 23.00 -3.65
C ALA A 450 -9.86 22.62 -4.55
N ILE A 451 -9.33 21.38 -4.41
CA ILE A 451 -8.29 20.86 -5.30
C ILE A 451 -8.81 20.74 -6.75
N ALA A 452 -10.03 20.22 -6.95
CA ALA A 452 -10.62 20.11 -8.28
C ALA A 452 -10.81 21.49 -8.92
N ASP A 453 -11.35 22.46 -8.19
CA ASP A 453 -11.54 23.85 -8.66
C ASP A 453 -10.19 24.51 -9.00
N TYR A 454 -9.16 24.25 -8.21
CA TYR A 454 -7.79 24.73 -8.47
C TYR A 454 -7.23 24.14 -9.78
N LEU A 455 -7.34 22.82 -9.96
CA LEU A 455 -6.87 22.15 -11.18
C LEU A 455 -7.63 22.64 -12.43
N LEU A 456 -8.95 22.87 -12.32
CA LEU A 456 -9.76 23.43 -13.40
C LEU A 456 -9.34 24.85 -13.79
N LYS A 457 -8.80 25.65 -12.87
CA LYS A 457 -8.27 26.99 -13.16
C LYS A 457 -6.87 26.93 -13.78
N LYS A 458 -6.09 25.90 -13.47
CA LYS A 458 -4.70 25.76 -13.93
C LYS A 458 -4.58 25.12 -15.31
N PHE A 459 -5.50 24.25 -15.68
CA PHE A 459 -5.53 23.49 -16.93
C PHE A 459 -6.82 23.72 -17.73
#